data_42eaab00bb38422eeff8f31689ff3cb1
#
_entry.id   42eaab00bb38422eeff8f31689ff3cb1
#
_cell.length_a   1.000
_cell.length_b   1.000
_cell.length_c   1.000
_cell.angle_alpha   90.00
_cell.angle_beta   90.00
_cell.angle_gamma   90.00
#
_symmetry.space_group_name_H-M   'P 1'
#
loop_
_entity.id
_entity.type
_entity.pdbx_description
1 polymer ?
#
loop_
_entity_poly.entity_id
_entity_poly.type
_entity_poly.pdbx_seq_one_letter_code
_entity_poly.pdbx_strand_id
1 'polypeptide(L)'
;MITIHRKLHRIRISRILFLIQLCILVVLLNVSGCAKIKSIFNFSKETDAAENLPVKTLVTKGMDDYAVGKYFTALEYFQEILDRYPFTPEATLAELKAADCKYFLEHYAEALVLYQEFEDRHPTNEAMPYVMYQKAMCNYKQIDRVDRDISGAEQAIQLFGQLIRAYPNSPYTDEAKARIKAAREFIANHEYFVVEYYLRTDKISEAETRLKYILAMYPDSSISPRAKEMLARIQAGTPPKSKLTSWLPKMSLPDWTKFSSTGTEENPGEAKEE
;
A
#
# COMPACT_ATOMS: atom_id res chain seq x y z
N MET A 1 -49.60 -47.57 -32.47
CA MET A 1 -48.82 -47.30 -31.27
C MET A 1 -47.30 -47.61 -31.37
N ILE A 2 -46.86 -48.46 -32.29
CA ILE A 2 -45.46 -48.93 -32.41
C ILE A 2 -44.53 -47.92 -33.09
N THR A 3 -45.03 -47.02 -33.94
CA THR A 3 -44.23 -46.05 -34.70
C THR A 3 -43.68 -44.87 -33.86
N ILE A 4 -44.40 -44.49 -32.80
CA ILE A 4 -44.02 -43.37 -31.92
C ILE A 4 -42.86 -43.78 -31.01
N HIS A 5 -42.86 -45.04 -30.52
CA HIS A 5 -41.78 -45.57 -29.68
C HIS A 5 -40.43 -45.67 -30.39
N ARG A 6 -40.43 -46.01 -31.69
CA ARG A 6 -39.18 -46.07 -32.49
C ARG A 6 -38.61 -44.65 -32.77
N LYS A 7 -39.46 -43.63 -32.93
CA LYS A 7 -39.00 -42.25 -33.12
C LYS A 7 -38.36 -41.67 -31.86
N LEU A 8 -38.95 -41.93 -30.70
CA LEU A 8 -38.42 -41.51 -29.40
C LEU A 8 -37.09 -42.21 -29.07
N HIS A 9 -36.97 -43.48 -29.40
CA HIS A 9 -35.73 -44.25 -29.20
C HIS A 9 -34.56 -43.72 -30.08
N ARG A 10 -34.84 -43.35 -31.31
CA ARG A 10 -33.85 -42.74 -32.23
C ARG A 10 -33.37 -41.36 -31.73
N ILE A 11 -34.26 -40.55 -31.20
CA ILE A 11 -33.95 -39.21 -30.68
C ILE A 11 -33.10 -39.33 -29.41
N ARG A 12 -33.35 -40.30 -28.53
CA ARG A 12 -32.52 -40.57 -27.33
C ARG A 12 -31.11 -41.06 -27.72
N ILE A 13 -31.03 -41.97 -28.66
CA ILE A 13 -29.72 -42.49 -29.13
C ILE A 13 -28.90 -41.37 -29.78
N SER A 14 -29.54 -40.51 -30.61
CA SER A 14 -28.83 -39.36 -31.22
C SER A 14 -28.32 -38.38 -30.20
N ARG A 15 -29.08 -38.10 -29.15
CA ARG A 15 -28.64 -37.21 -28.07
C ARG A 15 -27.49 -37.82 -27.25
N ILE A 16 -27.49 -39.12 -26.99
CA ILE A 16 -26.44 -39.83 -26.28
C ILE A 16 -25.17 -39.84 -27.13
N LEU A 17 -25.28 -40.13 -28.43
CA LEU A 17 -24.14 -40.08 -29.36
C LEU A 17 -23.54 -38.67 -29.45
N PHE A 18 -24.37 -37.63 -29.47
CA PHE A 18 -23.91 -36.22 -29.47
C PHE A 18 -23.16 -35.86 -28.18
N LEU A 19 -23.68 -36.31 -27.02
CA LEU A 19 -23.00 -36.09 -25.73
C LEU A 19 -21.67 -36.83 -25.64
N ILE A 20 -21.58 -38.08 -26.15
CA ILE A 20 -20.34 -38.83 -26.21
C ILE A 20 -19.35 -38.15 -27.16
N GLN A 21 -19.77 -37.63 -28.29
CA GLN A 21 -18.94 -36.91 -29.24
C GLN A 21 -18.42 -35.58 -28.66
N LEU A 22 -19.25 -34.89 -27.88
CA LEU A 22 -18.89 -33.69 -27.16
C LEU A 22 -17.86 -33.99 -26.05
N CYS A 23 -18.05 -35.06 -25.30
CA CYS A 23 -17.08 -35.50 -24.27
C CYS A 23 -15.73 -35.89 -24.89
N ILE A 24 -15.73 -36.60 -26.02
CA ILE A 24 -14.49 -36.95 -26.74
C ILE A 24 -13.79 -35.69 -27.25
N LEU A 25 -14.54 -34.68 -27.75
CA LEU A 25 -13.97 -33.42 -28.19
C LEU A 25 -13.33 -32.64 -27.01
N VAL A 26 -13.99 -32.61 -25.85
CA VAL A 26 -13.45 -31.99 -24.63
C VAL A 26 -12.18 -32.71 -24.14
N VAL A 27 -12.15 -34.03 -24.20
CA VAL A 27 -10.96 -34.84 -23.84
C VAL A 27 -9.81 -34.59 -24.82
N LEU A 28 -10.09 -34.50 -26.12
CA LEU A 28 -9.08 -34.22 -27.15
C LEU A 28 -8.52 -32.79 -27.02
N LEU A 29 -9.34 -31.81 -26.62
CA LEU A 29 -8.90 -30.44 -26.34
C LEU A 29 -7.98 -30.37 -25.10
N ASN A 30 -8.25 -31.19 -24.09
CA ASN A 30 -7.38 -31.28 -22.90
C ASN A 30 -6.05 -32.01 -23.16
N VAL A 31 -6.02 -32.99 -24.05
CA VAL A 31 -4.77 -33.71 -24.41
C VAL A 31 -3.86 -32.88 -25.32
N SER A 32 -4.43 -32.01 -26.17
CA SER A 32 -3.65 -31.11 -27.04
C SER A 32 -3.14 -29.86 -26.33
N GLY A 33 -3.70 -29.52 -25.15
CA GLY A 33 -3.35 -28.32 -24.37
C GLY A 33 -2.04 -28.47 -23.55
N CYS A 34 -1.67 -29.69 -23.16
CA CYS A 34 -0.54 -29.89 -22.27
C CYS A 34 0.84 -29.65 -22.91
N ALA A 35 0.97 -29.67 -24.24
CA ALA A 35 2.25 -29.46 -24.92
C ALA A 35 2.58 -27.95 -25.11
N LYS A 36 1.58 -27.09 -25.22
CA LYS A 36 1.78 -25.62 -25.39
C LYS A 36 1.82 -24.84 -24.09
N ILE A 37 1.27 -25.40 -23.00
CA ILE A 37 1.35 -24.76 -21.67
C ILE A 37 2.77 -24.80 -21.12
N LYS A 38 3.58 -25.78 -21.46
CA LYS A 38 5.02 -25.81 -21.10
C LYS A 38 5.84 -24.65 -21.69
N SER A 39 5.41 -24.04 -22.80
CA SER A 39 6.13 -22.90 -23.39
C SER A 39 5.75 -21.55 -22.76
N ILE A 40 4.62 -21.47 -22.05
CA ILE A 40 4.19 -20.28 -21.30
C ILE A 40 4.76 -20.33 -19.88
N PHE A 41 5.04 -21.53 -19.35
CA PHE A 41 5.70 -21.75 -18.05
C PHE A 41 7.21 -21.99 -18.17
N ASN A 42 7.85 -21.67 -19.28
CA ASN A 42 9.31 -21.65 -19.41
C ASN A 42 9.95 -20.42 -18.73
N PHE A 43 9.28 -19.87 -17.73
CA PHE A 43 9.88 -18.92 -16.78
C PHE A 43 10.97 -19.60 -15.91
N SER A 44 10.95 -20.95 -15.80
CA SER A 44 11.92 -21.69 -14.99
C SER A 44 13.27 -21.94 -15.68
N LYS A 45 13.50 -21.49 -16.91
CA LYS A 45 14.74 -21.83 -17.64
C LYS A 45 15.73 -20.66 -17.76
N GLU A 46 15.32 -19.45 -17.36
CA GLU A 46 16.27 -18.35 -17.18
C GLU A 46 16.96 -18.38 -15.81
N THR A 47 16.39 -19.09 -14.81
CA THR A 47 16.99 -19.25 -13.49
C THR A 47 18.24 -20.14 -13.50
N ASP A 48 18.28 -21.15 -14.37
CA ASP A 48 19.48 -22.04 -14.49
C ASP A 48 20.70 -21.33 -15.11
N ALA A 49 20.47 -20.22 -15.84
CA ALA A 49 21.56 -19.40 -16.38
C ALA A 49 22.04 -18.32 -15.39
N ALA A 50 21.24 -18.01 -14.35
CA ALA A 50 21.61 -17.07 -13.30
C ALA A 50 22.61 -17.69 -12.31
N GLU A 51 22.67 -19.02 -12.21
CA GLU A 51 23.43 -19.75 -11.19
C GLU A 51 24.95 -19.48 -11.17
N ASN A 52 25.49 -18.79 -12.19
CA ASN A 52 26.90 -18.42 -12.29
C ASN A 52 27.15 -16.96 -12.75
N LEU A 53 26.20 -16.08 -12.63
CA LEU A 53 26.40 -14.70 -13.05
C LEU A 53 27.32 -13.95 -12.08
N PRO A 54 28.30 -13.16 -12.61
CA PRO A 54 29.09 -12.26 -11.78
C PRO A 54 28.19 -11.23 -11.04
N VAL A 55 28.59 -10.86 -9.82
CA VAL A 55 27.80 -9.91 -8.98
C VAL A 55 27.42 -8.62 -9.71
N LYS A 56 28.32 -8.05 -10.51
CA LYS A 56 28.05 -6.83 -11.30
C LYS A 56 26.94 -7.03 -12.33
N THR A 57 26.86 -8.21 -12.92
CA THR A 57 25.79 -8.55 -13.88
C THR A 57 24.44 -8.68 -13.18
N LEU A 58 24.43 -9.30 -11.99
CA LEU A 58 23.21 -9.37 -11.15
C LEU A 58 22.74 -7.98 -10.75
N VAL A 59 23.65 -7.10 -10.30
CA VAL A 59 23.31 -5.70 -10.00
C VAL A 59 22.70 -5.00 -11.20
N THR A 60 23.33 -5.10 -12.39
CA THR A 60 22.81 -4.45 -13.60
C THR A 60 21.39 -4.94 -13.92
N LYS A 61 21.18 -6.26 -13.95
CA LYS A 61 19.85 -6.83 -14.24
C LYS A 61 18.81 -6.43 -13.18
N GLY A 62 19.18 -6.48 -11.89
CA GLY A 62 18.29 -6.07 -10.82
C GLY A 62 17.92 -4.57 -10.92
N MET A 63 18.89 -3.72 -11.24
CA MET A 63 18.64 -2.29 -11.43
C MET A 63 17.82 -1.97 -12.69
N ASP A 64 18.03 -2.68 -13.78
CA ASP A 64 17.26 -2.54 -15.02
C ASP A 64 15.78 -2.91 -14.79
N ASP A 65 15.53 -4.05 -14.12
CA ASP A 65 14.17 -4.45 -13.77
C ASP A 65 13.52 -3.52 -12.74
N TYR A 66 14.29 -3.05 -11.77
CA TYR A 66 13.85 -2.04 -10.80
C TYR A 66 13.42 -0.73 -11.49
N ALA A 67 14.23 -0.24 -12.43
CA ALA A 67 13.98 1.01 -13.15
C ALA A 67 12.70 0.97 -14.01
N VAL A 68 12.32 -0.22 -14.52
CA VAL A 68 11.07 -0.40 -15.28
C VAL A 68 9.89 -0.88 -14.43
N GLY A 69 10.04 -0.90 -13.10
CA GLY A 69 8.96 -1.26 -12.16
C GLY A 69 8.69 -2.76 -12.01
N LYS A 70 9.58 -3.62 -12.50
CA LYS A 70 9.49 -5.07 -12.31
C LYS A 70 10.07 -5.48 -10.96
N TYR A 71 9.48 -4.99 -9.89
CA TYR A 71 10.03 -5.12 -8.54
C TYR A 71 10.15 -6.56 -8.05
N PHE A 72 9.29 -7.46 -8.54
CA PHE A 72 9.37 -8.88 -8.17
C PHE A 72 10.65 -9.51 -8.73
N THR A 73 10.95 -9.38 -10.01
CA THR A 73 12.14 -9.93 -10.63
C THR A 73 13.41 -9.20 -10.18
N ALA A 74 13.33 -7.88 -9.97
CA ALA A 74 14.45 -7.13 -9.39
C ALA A 74 14.82 -7.67 -8.00
N LEU A 75 13.82 -7.97 -7.16
CA LEU A 75 14.02 -8.55 -5.83
C LEU A 75 14.75 -9.90 -5.90
N GLU A 76 14.41 -10.78 -6.86
CA GLU A 76 15.10 -12.07 -7.04
C GLU A 76 16.59 -11.86 -7.31
N TYR A 77 16.97 -10.91 -8.18
CA TYR A 77 18.38 -10.61 -8.43
C TYR A 77 19.10 -10.04 -7.20
N PHE A 78 18.44 -9.15 -6.44
CA PHE A 78 19.04 -8.61 -5.21
C PHE A 78 19.20 -9.68 -4.12
N GLN A 79 18.23 -10.59 -3.97
CA GLN A 79 18.34 -11.71 -3.05
C GLN A 79 19.48 -12.67 -3.45
N GLU A 80 19.62 -12.95 -4.75
CA GLU A 80 20.73 -13.75 -5.27
C GLU A 80 22.10 -13.13 -4.93
N ILE A 81 22.21 -11.78 -4.97
CA ILE A 81 23.43 -11.09 -4.55
C ILE A 81 23.68 -11.31 -3.04
N LEU A 82 22.64 -11.17 -2.23
CA LEU A 82 22.76 -11.33 -0.78
C LEU A 82 23.13 -12.75 -0.37
N ASP A 83 22.62 -13.75 -1.06
CA ASP A 83 22.87 -15.16 -0.78
C ASP A 83 24.29 -15.58 -1.19
N ARG A 84 24.78 -15.11 -2.35
CA ARG A 84 26.04 -15.58 -2.93
C ARG A 84 27.22 -14.66 -2.70
N TYR A 85 26.97 -13.37 -2.53
CA TYR A 85 28.02 -12.34 -2.43
C TYR A 85 27.84 -11.42 -1.20
N PRO A 86 27.54 -11.94 0.01
CA PRO A 86 27.12 -11.14 1.17
C PRO A 86 28.15 -10.14 1.67
N PHE A 87 29.43 -10.34 1.31
CA PHE A 87 30.54 -9.51 1.80
C PHE A 87 31.09 -8.53 0.75
N THR A 88 30.32 -8.30 -0.32
CA THR A 88 30.73 -7.37 -1.38
C THR A 88 30.09 -5.99 -1.19
N PRO A 89 30.67 -4.91 -1.74
CA PRO A 89 30.04 -3.61 -1.74
C PRO A 89 28.66 -3.60 -2.42
N GLU A 90 28.48 -4.47 -3.41
CA GLU A 90 27.23 -4.67 -4.12
C GLU A 90 26.12 -5.24 -3.23
N ALA A 91 26.47 -5.98 -2.18
CA ALA A 91 25.51 -6.50 -1.21
C ALA A 91 24.82 -5.37 -0.43
N THR A 92 25.55 -4.32 -0.05
CA THR A 92 24.95 -3.16 0.62
C THR A 92 23.89 -2.47 -0.27
N LEU A 93 24.16 -2.33 -1.57
CA LEU A 93 23.17 -1.82 -2.51
C LEU A 93 21.97 -2.79 -2.63
N ALA A 94 22.25 -4.09 -2.72
CA ALA A 94 21.21 -5.11 -2.86
C ALA A 94 20.27 -5.15 -1.63
N GLU A 95 20.80 -5.00 -0.40
CA GLU A 95 20.01 -4.89 0.82
C GLU A 95 19.01 -3.73 0.75
N LEU A 96 19.49 -2.54 0.39
CA LEU A 96 18.64 -1.37 0.26
C LEU A 96 17.59 -1.53 -0.85
N LYS A 97 18.02 -2.07 -2.01
CA LYS A 97 17.12 -2.27 -3.15
C LYS A 97 16.11 -3.41 -2.94
N ALA A 98 16.44 -4.43 -2.17
CA ALA A 98 15.49 -5.45 -1.74
C ALA A 98 14.38 -4.85 -0.85
N ALA A 99 14.74 -3.96 0.08
CA ALA A 99 13.77 -3.22 0.88
C ALA A 99 12.87 -2.33 0.02
N ASP A 100 13.46 -1.60 -0.94
CA ASP A 100 12.73 -0.79 -1.92
C ASP A 100 11.74 -1.63 -2.74
N CYS A 101 12.17 -2.80 -3.24
CA CYS A 101 11.30 -3.71 -3.99
C CYS A 101 10.10 -4.17 -3.15
N LYS A 102 10.32 -4.55 -1.88
CA LYS A 102 9.24 -4.91 -0.96
C LYS A 102 8.27 -3.75 -0.73
N TYR A 103 8.78 -2.52 -0.60
CA TYR A 103 7.95 -1.33 -0.46
C TYR A 103 7.07 -1.09 -1.70
N PHE A 104 7.63 -1.17 -2.90
CA PHE A 104 6.87 -0.97 -4.14
C PHE A 104 5.91 -2.13 -4.47
N LEU A 105 6.17 -3.33 -3.96
CA LEU A 105 5.23 -4.45 -3.97
C LEU A 105 4.14 -4.32 -2.88
N GLU A 106 4.11 -3.21 -2.14
CA GLU A 106 3.17 -2.92 -1.05
C GLU A 106 3.29 -3.88 0.16
N HIS A 107 4.39 -4.63 0.25
CA HIS A 107 4.73 -5.46 1.39
C HIS A 107 5.37 -4.63 2.50
N TYR A 108 4.64 -3.62 3.00
CA TYR A 108 5.18 -2.58 3.87
C TYR A 108 5.78 -3.10 5.18
N ALA A 109 5.18 -4.14 5.77
CA ALA A 109 5.70 -4.75 7.00
C ALA A 109 7.07 -5.41 6.78
N GLU A 110 7.24 -6.13 5.65
CA GLU A 110 8.51 -6.76 5.28
C GLU A 110 9.56 -5.70 4.91
N ALA A 111 9.16 -4.68 4.15
CA ALA A 111 10.03 -3.56 3.81
C ALA A 111 10.55 -2.83 5.07
N LEU A 112 9.67 -2.59 6.05
CA LEU A 112 10.05 -1.97 7.32
C LEU A 112 11.15 -2.74 8.04
N VAL A 113 11.05 -4.07 8.10
CA VAL A 113 12.08 -4.92 8.70
C VAL A 113 13.39 -4.80 7.96
N LEU A 114 13.38 -4.88 6.62
CA LEU A 114 14.60 -4.77 5.80
C LEU A 114 15.26 -3.40 5.91
N TYR A 115 14.50 -2.31 5.96
CA TYR A 115 15.06 -0.98 6.20
C TYR A 115 15.62 -0.84 7.62
N GLN A 116 15.01 -1.47 8.63
CA GLN A 116 15.56 -1.49 9.99
C GLN A 116 16.87 -2.25 10.03
N GLU A 117 16.94 -3.42 9.40
CA GLU A 117 18.17 -4.21 9.31
C GLU A 117 19.29 -3.45 8.60
N PHE A 118 18.96 -2.69 7.54
CA PHE A 118 19.91 -1.85 6.84
C PHE A 118 20.45 -0.73 7.76
N GLU A 119 19.57 -0.05 8.50
CA GLU A 119 19.98 0.98 9.47
C GLU A 119 20.91 0.40 10.54
N ASP A 120 20.59 -0.77 11.08
CA ASP A 120 21.37 -1.42 12.14
C ASP A 120 22.76 -1.85 11.66
N ARG A 121 22.88 -2.31 10.40
CA ARG A 121 24.14 -2.76 9.81
C ARG A 121 24.97 -1.63 9.22
N HIS A 122 24.33 -0.56 8.73
CA HIS A 122 24.99 0.52 8.00
C HIS A 122 24.66 1.92 8.56
N PRO A 123 24.83 2.19 9.87
CA PRO A 123 24.34 3.42 10.52
C PRO A 123 24.99 4.71 10.01
N THR A 124 26.14 4.60 9.33
CA THR A 124 26.88 5.75 8.76
C THR A 124 26.76 5.87 7.25
N ASN A 125 25.89 5.07 6.63
CA ASN A 125 25.70 5.10 5.19
C ASN A 125 25.05 6.43 4.75
N GLU A 126 25.46 6.97 3.62
CA GLU A 126 24.92 8.21 3.06
C GLU A 126 23.40 8.13 2.72
N ALA A 127 22.89 6.93 2.50
CA ALA A 127 21.47 6.69 2.24
C ALA A 127 20.60 6.74 3.53
N MET A 128 21.17 6.93 4.72
CA MET A 128 20.42 6.89 5.97
C MET A 128 19.22 7.83 6.04
N PRO A 129 19.29 9.08 5.56
CA PRO A 129 18.09 9.93 5.51
C PRO A 129 16.96 9.34 4.68
N TYR A 130 17.29 8.69 3.55
CA TYR A 130 16.34 7.97 2.71
C TYR A 130 15.75 6.75 3.43
N VAL A 131 16.58 5.94 4.06
CA VAL A 131 16.16 4.74 4.81
C VAL A 131 15.20 5.11 5.93
N MET A 132 15.52 6.12 6.73
CA MET A 132 14.65 6.60 7.80
C MET A 132 13.32 7.13 7.26
N TYR A 133 13.35 7.82 6.12
CA TYR A 133 12.15 8.30 5.44
C TYR A 133 11.27 7.11 5.00
N GLN A 134 11.85 6.10 4.35
CA GLN A 134 11.11 4.93 3.87
C GLN A 134 10.56 4.07 5.02
N LYS A 135 11.28 3.93 6.14
CA LYS A 135 10.75 3.29 7.36
C LYS A 135 9.46 3.98 7.84
N ALA A 136 9.49 5.31 7.90
CA ALA A 136 8.31 6.08 8.29
C ALA A 136 7.19 5.93 7.26
N MET A 137 7.52 5.90 5.97
CA MET A 137 6.57 5.69 4.89
C MET A 137 5.93 4.30 4.93
N CYS A 138 6.64 3.25 5.34
CA CYS A 138 6.05 1.91 5.52
C CYS A 138 4.88 1.93 6.51
N ASN A 139 5.04 2.62 7.65
CA ASN A 139 3.95 2.79 8.61
C ASN A 139 2.86 3.72 8.09
N TYR A 140 3.24 4.82 7.42
CA TYR A 140 2.31 5.77 6.87
C TYR A 140 1.39 5.15 5.79
N LYS A 141 1.94 4.27 4.94
CA LYS A 141 1.18 3.56 3.90
C LYS A 141 0.19 2.52 4.44
N GLN A 142 0.36 2.10 5.68
CA GLN A 142 -0.55 1.19 6.38
C GLN A 142 -1.71 1.92 7.08
N ILE A 143 -1.72 3.26 7.07
CA ILE A 143 -2.86 4.04 7.56
C ILE A 143 -4.06 3.77 6.62
N ASP A 144 -5.14 3.26 7.17
CA ASP A 144 -6.35 2.91 6.43
C ASP A 144 -7.49 3.88 6.80
N ARG A 145 -8.56 3.39 7.37
CA ARG A 145 -9.77 4.15 7.68
C ARG A 145 -9.70 4.73 9.08
N VAL A 146 -10.31 5.88 9.25
CA VAL A 146 -10.37 6.62 10.52
C VAL A 146 -11.10 5.88 11.66
N ASP A 147 -11.91 4.88 11.33
CA ASP A 147 -12.64 4.04 12.30
C ASP A 147 -11.83 2.80 12.74
N ARG A 148 -10.58 2.68 12.30
CA ARG A 148 -9.68 1.59 12.63
C ARG A 148 -8.51 2.05 13.51
N ASP A 149 -7.50 1.19 13.61
CA ASP A 149 -6.29 1.41 14.37
C ASP A 149 -5.49 2.62 13.88
N ILE A 150 -5.04 3.45 14.82
CA ILE A 150 -4.23 4.66 14.58
C ILE A 150 -2.73 4.42 14.79
N SER A 151 -2.33 3.22 15.22
CA SER A 151 -0.93 2.92 15.57
C SER A 151 0.05 3.17 14.43
N GLY A 152 -0.35 2.88 13.19
CA GLY A 152 0.45 3.19 12.00
C GLY A 152 0.70 4.70 11.83
N ALA A 153 -0.30 5.53 12.13
CA ALA A 153 -0.16 6.99 12.07
C ALA A 153 0.77 7.50 13.19
N GLU A 154 0.62 7.00 14.40
CA GLU A 154 1.48 7.37 15.54
C GLU A 154 2.94 6.98 15.31
N GLN A 155 3.19 5.76 14.84
CA GLN A 155 4.53 5.28 14.50
C GLN A 155 5.15 6.08 13.35
N ALA A 156 4.38 6.40 12.31
CA ALA A 156 4.84 7.25 11.23
C ALA A 156 5.27 8.64 11.73
N ILE A 157 4.47 9.29 12.57
CA ILE A 157 4.80 10.58 13.18
C ILE A 157 6.12 10.48 13.96
N GLN A 158 6.29 9.44 14.76
CA GLN A 158 7.49 9.23 15.56
C GLN A 158 8.73 9.08 14.66
N LEU A 159 8.68 8.23 13.64
CA LEU A 159 9.80 7.95 12.74
C LEU A 159 10.15 9.16 11.87
N PHE A 160 9.16 9.86 11.29
CA PHE A 160 9.41 11.12 10.58
C PHE A 160 10.03 12.18 11.52
N GLY A 161 9.56 12.25 12.77
CA GLY A 161 10.15 13.13 13.78
C GLY A 161 11.61 12.80 14.10
N GLN A 162 11.98 11.51 14.11
CA GLN A 162 13.38 11.07 14.26
C GLN A 162 14.23 11.52 13.08
N LEU A 163 13.75 11.32 11.84
CA LEU A 163 14.41 11.79 10.63
C LEU A 163 14.69 13.30 10.66
N ILE A 164 13.70 14.11 10.98
CA ILE A 164 13.83 15.58 11.01
C ILE A 164 14.88 16.02 12.07
N ARG A 165 14.94 15.33 13.22
CA ARG A 165 15.93 15.63 14.26
C ARG A 165 17.34 15.20 13.88
N ALA A 166 17.49 14.01 13.26
CA ALA A 166 18.79 13.48 12.89
C ALA A 166 19.36 14.17 11.64
N TYR A 167 18.51 14.53 10.69
CA TYR A 167 18.90 15.06 9.38
C TYR A 167 18.05 16.28 8.99
N PRO A 168 18.17 17.42 9.70
CA PRO A 168 17.29 18.59 9.51
C PRO A 168 17.38 19.21 8.10
N ASN A 169 18.49 19.02 7.41
CA ASN A 169 18.76 19.56 6.07
C ASN A 169 18.62 18.49 4.97
N SER A 170 18.01 17.35 5.25
CA SER A 170 17.77 16.29 4.27
C SER A 170 16.72 16.73 3.24
N PRO A 171 16.83 16.29 1.98
CA PRO A 171 15.79 16.55 0.96
C PRO A 171 14.42 15.95 1.34
N TYR A 172 14.36 15.02 2.28
CA TYR A 172 13.12 14.38 2.77
C TYR A 172 12.45 15.14 3.91
N THR A 173 13.10 16.17 4.47
CA THR A 173 12.65 16.84 5.71
C THR A 173 11.31 17.55 5.51
N ASP A 174 11.10 18.25 4.42
CA ASP A 174 9.87 19.00 4.20
C ASP A 174 8.69 18.08 3.87
N GLU A 175 8.93 17.00 3.12
CA GLU A 175 7.91 15.98 2.91
C GLU A 175 7.58 15.25 4.20
N ALA A 176 8.56 14.92 5.04
CA ALA A 176 8.33 14.33 6.36
C ALA A 176 7.43 15.22 7.25
N LYS A 177 7.66 16.55 7.27
CA LYS A 177 6.79 17.50 7.98
C LYS A 177 5.36 17.46 7.43
N ALA A 178 5.19 17.43 6.11
CA ALA A 178 3.87 17.33 5.48
C ALA A 178 3.16 16.02 5.85
N ARG A 179 3.88 14.89 5.86
CA ARG A 179 3.34 13.58 6.27
C ARG A 179 2.97 13.56 7.76
N ILE A 180 3.77 14.16 8.64
CA ILE A 180 3.42 14.32 10.06
C ILE A 180 2.11 15.10 10.18
N LYS A 181 1.97 16.24 9.48
CA LYS A 181 0.74 17.04 9.52
C LYS A 181 -0.46 16.19 9.07
N ALA A 182 -0.32 15.42 8.00
CA ALA A 182 -1.37 14.56 7.50
C ALA A 182 -1.76 13.44 8.48
N ALA A 183 -0.78 12.79 9.09
CA ALA A 183 -1.02 11.75 10.07
C ALA A 183 -1.68 12.32 11.35
N ARG A 184 -1.30 13.52 11.78
CA ARG A 184 -1.95 14.22 12.91
C ARG A 184 -3.40 14.58 12.59
N GLU A 185 -3.66 15.04 11.37
CA GLU A 185 -5.02 15.31 10.89
C GLU A 185 -5.87 14.03 10.89
N PHE A 186 -5.31 12.90 10.46
CA PHE A 186 -5.97 11.60 10.51
C PHE A 186 -6.34 11.22 11.96
N ILE A 187 -5.39 11.34 12.90
CA ILE A 187 -5.64 11.01 14.32
C ILE A 187 -6.71 11.95 14.91
N ALA A 188 -6.67 13.26 14.61
CA ALA A 188 -7.68 14.19 15.08
C ALA A 188 -9.09 13.82 14.60
N ASN A 189 -9.22 13.38 13.35
CA ASN A 189 -10.48 12.91 12.80
C ASN A 189 -10.92 11.57 13.43
N HIS A 190 -10.00 10.66 13.74
CA HIS A 190 -10.30 9.44 14.49
C HIS A 190 -10.85 9.77 15.88
N GLU A 191 -10.19 10.67 16.62
CA GLU A 191 -10.66 11.08 17.94
C GLU A 191 -12.06 11.69 17.88
N TYR A 192 -12.33 12.49 16.84
CA TYR A 192 -13.66 13.04 16.65
C TYR A 192 -14.69 11.97 16.28
N PHE A 193 -14.34 10.96 15.51
CA PHE A 193 -15.20 9.80 15.26
C PHE A 193 -15.57 9.08 16.57
N VAL A 194 -14.62 8.96 17.51
CA VAL A 194 -14.87 8.41 18.86
C VAL A 194 -15.82 9.31 19.65
N VAL A 195 -15.67 10.66 19.57
CA VAL A 195 -16.64 11.62 20.17
C VAL A 195 -18.04 11.32 19.69
N GLU A 196 -18.23 11.13 18.42
CA GLU A 196 -19.53 10.86 17.81
C GLU A 196 -20.14 9.55 18.26
N TYR A 197 -19.32 8.53 18.47
CA TYR A 197 -19.74 7.28 19.08
C TYR A 197 -20.25 7.51 20.52
N TYR A 198 -19.53 8.30 21.34
CA TYR A 198 -19.95 8.60 22.71
C TYR A 198 -21.25 9.42 22.74
N LEU A 199 -21.40 10.40 21.86
CA LEU A 199 -22.66 11.17 21.76
C LEU A 199 -23.85 10.29 21.36
N ARG A 200 -23.65 9.31 20.48
CA ARG A 200 -24.70 8.35 20.09
C ARG A 200 -25.11 7.41 21.21
N THR A 201 -24.18 7.08 22.10
CA THR A 201 -24.39 6.17 23.23
C THR A 201 -24.71 6.90 24.53
N ASP A 202 -25.02 8.22 24.46
CA ASP A 202 -25.37 9.09 25.59
C ASP A 202 -24.27 9.19 26.67
N LYS A 203 -23.02 8.98 26.26
CA LYS A 203 -21.82 9.09 27.10
C LYS A 203 -21.23 10.50 26.98
N ILE A 204 -21.96 11.50 27.51
CA ILE A 204 -21.64 12.90 27.30
C ILE A 204 -20.33 13.32 27.97
N SER A 205 -20.02 12.78 29.16
CA SER A 205 -18.77 13.05 29.88
C SER A 205 -17.53 12.60 29.12
N GLU A 206 -17.60 11.40 28.54
CA GLU A 206 -16.52 10.82 27.72
C GLU A 206 -16.34 11.61 26.42
N ALA A 207 -17.44 12.01 25.79
CA ALA A 207 -17.40 12.89 24.62
C ALA A 207 -16.73 14.24 24.92
N GLU A 208 -17.10 14.88 26.07
CA GLU A 208 -16.48 16.12 26.51
C GLU A 208 -14.97 15.99 26.74
N THR A 209 -14.56 14.91 27.37
CA THR A 209 -13.13 14.61 27.64
C THR A 209 -12.34 14.47 26.32
N ARG A 210 -12.89 13.74 25.37
CA ARG A 210 -12.26 13.57 24.04
C ARG A 210 -12.20 14.88 23.25
N LEU A 211 -13.24 15.70 23.30
CA LEU A 211 -13.23 17.02 22.66
C LEU A 211 -12.13 17.93 23.22
N LYS A 212 -11.98 17.97 24.56
CA LYS A 212 -10.88 18.69 25.21
C LYS A 212 -9.52 18.17 24.76
N TYR A 213 -9.36 16.85 24.64
CA TYR A 213 -8.14 16.23 24.13
C TYR A 213 -7.83 16.67 22.71
N ILE A 214 -8.81 16.63 21.77
CA ILE A 214 -8.63 17.10 20.39
C ILE A 214 -8.14 18.55 20.36
N LEU A 215 -8.77 19.44 21.12
CA LEU A 215 -8.42 20.85 21.14
C LEU A 215 -7.04 21.12 21.74
N ALA A 216 -6.59 20.29 22.70
CA ALA A 216 -5.26 20.40 23.31
C ALA A 216 -4.16 19.83 22.40
N MET A 217 -4.38 18.67 21.79
CA MET A 217 -3.35 17.95 21.06
C MET A 217 -3.30 18.30 19.58
N TYR A 218 -4.43 18.71 18.98
CA TYR A 218 -4.60 18.95 17.54
C TYR A 218 -5.30 20.29 17.26
N PRO A 219 -4.84 21.42 17.84
CA PRO A 219 -5.51 22.72 17.71
C PRO A 219 -5.62 23.21 16.28
N ASP A 220 -4.63 22.85 15.44
CA ASP A 220 -4.52 23.26 14.03
C ASP A 220 -5.20 22.28 13.06
N SER A 221 -5.89 21.25 13.55
CA SER A 221 -6.59 20.30 12.69
C SER A 221 -7.86 20.92 12.10
N SER A 222 -8.27 20.43 10.92
CA SER A 222 -9.50 20.86 10.26
C SER A 222 -10.75 20.58 11.08
N ILE A 223 -10.69 19.59 11.99
CA ILE A 223 -11.79 19.21 12.88
C ILE A 223 -11.89 20.10 14.13
N SER A 224 -10.82 20.84 14.48
CA SER A 224 -10.75 21.64 15.72
C SER A 224 -11.89 22.67 15.87
N PRO A 225 -12.28 23.45 14.84
CA PRO A 225 -13.41 24.37 14.95
C PRO A 225 -14.72 23.66 15.30
N ARG A 226 -14.96 22.50 14.68
CA ARG A 226 -16.15 21.68 14.93
C ARG A 226 -16.12 21.05 16.33
N ALA A 227 -14.96 20.61 16.78
CA ALA A 227 -14.77 20.11 18.15
C ALA A 227 -15.06 21.19 19.19
N LYS A 228 -14.61 22.44 18.95
CA LYS A 228 -14.87 23.58 19.80
C LYS A 228 -16.36 23.91 19.89
N GLU A 229 -17.07 23.98 18.77
CA GLU A 229 -18.50 24.18 18.72
C GLU A 229 -19.25 23.07 19.49
N MET A 230 -18.87 21.83 19.27
CA MET A 230 -19.50 20.69 19.94
C MET A 230 -19.29 20.74 21.44
N LEU A 231 -18.09 21.07 21.90
CA LEU A 231 -17.77 21.23 23.31
C LEU A 231 -18.64 22.33 23.96
N ALA A 232 -18.77 23.50 23.31
CA ALA A 232 -19.59 24.60 23.79
C ALA A 232 -21.08 24.19 23.92
N ARG A 233 -21.61 23.43 22.99
CA ARG A 233 -22.99 22.90 23.03
C ARG A 233 -23.20 21.91 24.18
N ILE A 234 -22.23 21.05 24.45
CA ILE A 234 -22.29 20.11 25.60
C ILE A 234 -22.31 20.92 26.92
N GLN A 235 -21.42 21.90 27.06
CA GLN A 235 -21.29 22.73 28.25
C GLN A 235 -22.54 23.65 28.48
N ALA A 236 -23.22 24.01 27.40
CA ALA A 236 -24.51 24.74 27.49
C ALA A 236 -25.71 23.81 27.81
N GLY A 237 -25.49 22.52 28.04
CA GLY A 237 -26.57 21.56 28.31
C GLY A 237 -27.44 21.22 27.10
N THR A 238 -26.97 21.53 25.89
CA THR A 238 -27.68 21.27 24.62
C THR A 238 -26.90 20.34 23.69
N PRO A 239 -26.52 19.11 24.13
CA PRO A 239 -25.82 18.18 23.27
C PRO A 239 -26.67 17.87 22.03
N PRO A 240 -26.06 17.67 20.87
CA PRO A 240 -26.80 17.37 19.66
C PRO A 240 -27.52 16.02 19.79
N LYS A 241 -28.83 16.04 19.54
CA LYS A 241 -29.60 14.79 19.43
C LYS A 241 -29.14 14.05 18.17
N SER A 242 -28.67 12.85 18.35
CA SER A 242 -28.13 12.01 17.28
C SER A 242 -29.15 11.75 16.19
N LYS A 243 -28.99 12.34 15.03
CA LYS A 243 -29.56 11.82 13.77
C LYS A 243 -28.49 10.97 13.08
N LEU A 244 -28.62 9.68 13.20
CA LEU A 244 -27.61 8.66 13.00
C LEU A 244 -27.05 8.47 11.58
N THR A 245 -27.56 9.15 10.56
CA THR A 245 -27.29 8.67 9.18
C THR A 245 -26.93 9.71 8.14
N SER A 246 -27.04 11.00 8.39
CA SER A 246 -26.93 11.98 7.30
C SER A 246 -25.56 12.66 7.14
N TRP A 247 -24.58 12.39 7.99
CA TRP A 247 -23.36 13.16 8.05
C TRP A 247 -22.05 12.37 8.20
N LEU A 248 -22.06 11.02 8.10
CA LEU A 248 -20.81 10.28 7.92
C LEU A 248 -20.18 10.75 6.60
N PRO A 249 -19.22 11.70 6.62
CA PRO A 249 -18.42 11.91 5.44
C PRO A 249 -17.81 10.54 5.11
N LYS A 250 -17.66 10.23 3.86
CA LYS A 250 -16.76 9.16 3.42
C LYS A 250 -15.37 9.59 3.90
N MET A 251 -15.01 9.23 5.13
CA MET A 251 -13.73 9.56 5.73
C MET A 251 -12.70 8.58 5.16
N SER A 252 -12.32 8.83 3.93
CA SER A 252 -11.07 8.34 3.34
C SER A 252 -9.96 9.29 3.75
N LEU A 253 -8.74 8.79 3.85
CA LEU A 253 -7.56 9.67 3.90
C LEU A 253 -7.68 10.69 2.77
N PRO A 254 -7.40 11.97 3.04
CA PRO A 254 -7.23 12.94 1.96
C PRO A 254 -6.26 12.36 0.92
N ASP A 255 -6.55 12.56 -0.35
CA ASP A 255 -5.69 12.12 -1.44
C ASP A 255 -4.40 12.95 -1.42
N TRP A 256 -3.42 12.50 -0.65
CA TRP A 256 -2.13 13.15 -0.45
C TRP A 256 -1.17 12.91 -1.62
N THR A 257 -1.57 12.18 -2.64
CA THR A 257 -0.78 12.03 -3.86
C THR A 257 -0.63 13.36 -4.59
N LYS A 258 -1.51 14.32 -4.33
CA LYS A 258 -1.46 15.68 -4.90
C LYS A 258 -0.37 16.57 -4.30
N PHE A 259 0.25 16.20 -3.17
CA PHE A 259 1.34 16.99 -2.57
C PHE A 259 2.72 16.72 -3.18
N SER A 260 2.88 15.62 -3.92
CA SER A 260 4.13 15.31 -4.61
C SER A 260 4.29 15.98 -5.98
N SER A 261 3.28 16.69 -6.48
CA SER A 261 3.28 17.26 -7.83
C SER A 261 3.37 18.80 -7.92
N THR A 262 3.64 19.50 -6.82
CA THR A 262 3.87 20.94 -6.85
C THR A 262 5.34 21.34 -7.01
N GLY A 263 6.16 20.42 -7.53
CA GLY A 263 7.50 20.72 -8.00
C GLY A 263 7.64 20.27 -9.44
N THR A 264 7.58 21.22 -10.38
CA THR A 264 7.79 21.07 -11.83
C THR A 264 6.65 20.47 -12.63
N GLU A 265 5.84 21.35 -13.23
CA GLU A 265 5.55 21.45 -14.67
C GLU A 265 4.58 22.61 -14.91
N GLU A 266 5.11 23.83 -14.92
CA GLU A 266 4.58 24.86 -15.81
C GLU A 266 5.07 24.50 -17.22
N ASN A 267 4.18 23.96 -18.02
CA ASN A 267 4.38 23.89 -19.46
C ASN A 267 3.76 25.16 -20.08
N PRO A 268 4.55 26.15 -20.52
CA PRO A 268 4.03 27.30 -21.24
C PRO A 268 3.97 26.95 -22.71
N GLY A 269 2.84 26.51 -23.22
CA GLY A 269 2.73 26.25 -24.64
C GLY A 269 1.39 25.71 -25.11
N GLU A 270 0.34 26.53 -25.03
CA GLU A 270 -0.71 26.55 -26.06
C GLU A 270 -1.25 27.97 -26.21
N ALA A 271 -0.56 28.74 -27.04
CA ALA A 271 -1.13 29.93 -27.63
C ALA A 271 -2.26 29.49 -28.59
N LYS A 272 -3.46 29.93 -28.32
CA LYS A 272 -4.57 29.85 -29.28
C LYS A 272 -4.26 30.83 -30.42
N GLU A 273 -4.19 30.30 -31.66
CA GLU A 273 -4.37 31.08 -32.86
C GLU A 273 -5.84 31.48 -33.00
N GLU A 274 -6.07 32.74 -33.14
CA GLU A 274 -7.01 33.39 -34.03
C GLU A 274 -6.28 34.45 -34.84
#